data_b2d4b40fbb93f9b46f3b279fe9c171c0
#
_entry.id   b2d4b40fbb93f9b46f3b279fe9c171c0
#
_cell.length_a   1.000
_cell.length_b   1.000
_cell.length_c   1.000
_cell.angle_alpha   90.00
_cell.angle_beta   90.00
_cell.angle_gamma   90.00
#
_symmetry.space_group_name_H-M   'P 1'
#
loop_
_entity.id
_entity.type
_entity.pdbx_description
1 polymer ?
#
loop_
_entity_poly.entity_id
_entity_poly.type
_entity_poly.pdbx_seq_one_letter_code
_entity_poly.pdbx_strand_id
1 'polypeptide(L)'
;MNKKLSTVLVGGTFDEFHKGHRKLIMTAFEAGERVMIGLSSDDLARELSKNHEIATYEQRLGELRGFLRKQGVLDRAKIVPLDTPYGITLSTTIADALVVSKETERVGIDINKNRKASGLKPLALVVIDMVPAEDCVPISSTRIRHGEIDREGHLALHKRHT
;
A
#
# COMPACT_ATOMS: atom_id res chain seq x y z
N MET A 1 12.76 23.87 -7.83
CA MET A 1 11.59 23.44 -7.06
C MET A 1 11.00 22.19 -7.67
N ASN A 2 10.94 21.15 -6.88
CA ASN A 2 10.31 19.92 -7.33
C ASN A 2 8.81 20.09 -7.32
N LYS A 3 8.21 20.10 -8.50
CA LYS A 3 6.75 20.09 -8.60
C LYS A 3 6.25 18.70 -8.22
N LYS A 4 5.32 18.65 -7.27
CA LYS A 4 4.62 17.41 -6.98
C LYS A 4 3.71 17.05 -8.16
N LEU A 5 3.56 15.77 -8.39
CA LEU A 5 2.59 15.28 -9.36
C LEU A 5 1.18 15.62 -8.86
N SER A 6 0.21 15.67 -9.77
CA SER A 6 -1.16 16.02 -9.40
C SER A 6 -1.81 14.90 -8.60
N THR A 7 -1.89 13.70 -9.18
CA THR A 7 -2.58 12.56 -8.56
C THR A 7 -1.71 11.32 -8.61
N VAL A 8 -1.53 10.70 -7.46
CA VAL A 8 -0.72 9.49 -7.29
C VAL A 8 -1.60 8.38 -6.74
N LEU A 9 -1.43 7.18 -7.28
CA LEU A 9 -2.17 6.00 -6.84
C LEU A 9 -1.30 5.13 -5.95
N VAL A 10 -1.92 4.53 -4.96
CA VAL A 10 -1.31 3.49 -4.12
C VAL A 10 -2.43 2.56 -3.67
N GLY A 11 -2.13 1.28 -3.56
CA GLY A 11 -3.16 0.32 -3.15
C GLY A 11 -2.60 -0.81 -2.32
N GLY A 12 -3.46 -1.46 -1.59
CA GLY A 12 -3.10 -2.61 -0.78
C GLY A 12 -4.25 -3.07 0.11
N THR A 13 -4.00 -4.15 0.83
CA THR A 13 -4.94 -4.66 1.83
C THR A 13 -4.79 -3.90 3.14
N PHE A 14 -3.57 -3.49 3.47
CA PHE A 14 -3.23 -2.73 4.68
C PHE A 14 -3.74 -3.38 5.96
N ASP A 15 -3.64 -4.72 6.01
CA ASP A 15 -3.95 -5.48 7.22
C ASP A 15 -2.74 -5.45 8.16
N GLU A 16 -2.98 -5.49 9.46
CA GLU A 16 -1.91 -5.33 10.45
C GLU A 16 -1.09 -4.07 10.16
N PHE A 17 -1.76 -2.95 9.92
CA PHE A 17 -1.19 -1.70 9.46
C PHE A 17 0.17 -1.40 10.10
N HIS A 18 1.24 -1.56 9.34
CA HIS A 18 2.59 -1.57 9.86
C HIS A 18 3.49 -0.50 9.21
N LYS A 19 4.72 -0.43 9.69
CA LYS A 19 5.69 0.57 9.26
C LYS A 19 5.93 0.56 7.74
N GLY A 20 5.92 -0.62 7.12
CA GLY A 20 6.07 -0.75 5.67
C GLY A 20 4.91 -0.10 4.91
N HIS A 21 3.69 -0.32 5.37
CA HIS A 21 2.50 0.31 4.80
C HIS A 21 2.55 1.83 4.93
N ARG A 22 2.97 2.31 6.10
CA ARG A 22 3.06 3.75 6.36
C ARG A 22 4.07 4.42 5.44
N LYS A 23 5.21 3.78 5.22
CA LYS A 23 6.22 4.30 4.28
C LYS A 23 5.69 4.37 2.85
N LEU A 24 5.00 3.32 2.42
CA LEU A 24 4.41 3.27 1.07
C LEU A 24 3.44 4.43 0.87
N ILE A 25 2.54 4.63 1.81
CA ILE A 25 1.52 5.68 1.74
C ILE A 25 2.16 7.08 1.81
N MET A 26 3.08 7.30 2.74
CA MET A 26 3.71 8.61 2.87
C MET A 26 4.57 8.96 1.66
N THR A 27 5.18 7.97 1.02
CA THR A 27 5.89 8.19 -0.24
C THR A 27 4.93 8.73 -1.31
N ALA A 28 3.70 8.21 -1.35
CA ALA A 28 2.70 8.71 -2.30
C ALA A 28 2.35 10.18 -2.01
N PHE A 29 2.20 10.57 -0.75
CA PHE A 29 1.90 11.96 -0.39
C PHE A 29 3.08 12.91 -0.61
N GLU A 30 4.30 12.40 -0.58
CA GLU A 30 5.49 13.18 -0.95
C GLU A 30 5.57 13.38 -2.47
N ALA A 31 5.13 12.39 -3.23
CA ALA A 31 5.21 12.43 -4.69
C ALA A 31 4.08 13.24 -5.33
N GLY A 32 2.90 13.29 -4.73
CA GLY A 32 1.73 13.93 -5.32
C GLY A 32 0.97 14.82 -4.35
N GLU A 33 0.23 15.76 -4.93
CA GLU A 33 -0.65 16.65 -4.15
C GLU A 33 -1.88 15.90 -3.63
N ARG A 34 -2.43 15.03 -4.46
CA ARG A 34 -3.57 14.19 -4.15
C ARG A 34 -3.18 12.73 -4.27
N VAL A 35 -3.65 11.93 -3.35
CA VAL A 35 -3.37 10.49 -3.35
C VAL A 35 -4.70 9.73 -3.33
N MET A 36 -4.86 8.84 -4.29
CA MET A 36 -5.97 7.92 -4.29
C MET A 36 -5.48 6.58 -3.75
N ILE A 37 -6.06 6.15 -2.64
CA ILE A 37 -5.66 4.93 -1.96
C ILE A 37 -6.71 3.86 -2.22
N GLY A 38 -6.31 2.81 -2.91
CA GLY A 38 -7.16 1.64 -3.10
C GLY A 38 -7.01 0.69 -1.93
N LEU A 39 -8.10 0.45 -1.22
CA LEU A 39 -8.13 -0.45 -0.08
C LEU A 39 -8.90 -1.70 -0.46
N SER A 40 -8.27 -2.88 -0.39
CA SER A 40 -8.89 -4.13 -0.81
C SER A 40 -10.21 -4.38 -0.09
N SER A 41 -11.26 -4.71 -0.86
CA SER A 41 -12.54 -5.13 -0.30
C SER A 41 -12.34 -6.40 0.52
N ASP A 42 -13.33 -6.76 1.32
CA ASP A 42 -13.26 -8.01 2.10
C ASP A 42 -13.12 -9.22 1.20
N ASP A 43 -13.83 -9.24 0.07
CA ASP A 43 -13.75 -10.34 -0.88
C ASP A 43 -12.35 -10.45 -1.49
N LEU A 44 -11.79 -9.34 -1.97
CA LEU A 44 -10.46 -9.34 -2.54
C LEU A 44 -9.40 -9.70 -1.48
N ALA A 45 -9.54 -9.18 -0.28
CA ALA A 45 -8.62 -9.49 0.81
C ALA A 45 -8.61 -10.99 1.12
N ARG A 46 -9.78 -11.63 1.13
CA ARG A 46 -9.88 -13.08 1.34
C ARG A 46 -9.22 -13.87 0.22
N GLU A 47 -9.41 -13.46 -1.03
CA GLU A 47 -8.76 -14.08 -2.18
C GLU A 47 -7.25 -14.02 -2.11
N LEU A 48 -6.71 -12.83 -1.78
CA LEU A 48 -5.27 -12.59 -1.77
C LEU A 48 -4.56 -13.26 -0.58
N SER A 49 -5.25 -13.40 0.54
CA SER A 49 -4.62 -13.85 1.78
C SER A 49 -4.83 -15.31 2.08
N LYS A 50 -5.72 -15.98 1.38
CA LYS A 50 -6.06 -17.40 1.55
C LYS A 50 -6.08 -17.79 3.03
N ASN A 51 -6.00 -18.57 3.69
CA ASN A 51 -6.05 -19.09 5.06
C ASN A 51 -5.71 -18.15 6.22
N HIS A 52 -5.65 -16.83 6.01
CA HIS A 52 -5.36 -15.89 7.10
C HIS A 52 -6.62 -15.11 7.50
N GLU A 53 -6.77 -14.90 8.79
CA GLU A 53 -7.80 -13.99 9.30
C GLU A 53 -7.36 -12.57 9.03
N ILE A 54 -8.21 -11.82 8.36
CA ILE A 54 -7.94 -10.42 8.01
C ILE A 54 -9.00 -9.56 8.65
N ALA A 55 -8.59 -8.41 9.19
CA ALA A 55 -9.52 -7.42 9.71
C ALA A 55 -10.51 -7.01 8.61
N THR A 56 -11.72 -6.65 9.01
CA THR A 56 -12.74 -6.23 8.06
C THR A 56 -12.32 -4.95 7.34
N TYR A 57 -12.94 -4.70 6.18
CA TYR A 57 -12.71 -3.46 5.44
C TYR A 57 -12.91 -2.25 6.35
N GLU A 58 -13.98 -2.21 7.13
CA GLU A 58 -14.27 -1.09 8.03
C GLU A 58 -13.19 -0.89 9.09
N GLN A 59 -12.66 -1.97 9.66
CA GLN A 59 -11.56 -1.90 10.62
C GLN A 59 -10.29 -1.37 9.97
N ARG A 60 -9.95 -1.88 8.80
CA ARG A 60 -8.76 -1.44 8.05
C ARG A 60 -8.89 0.01 7.60
N LEU A 61 -10.07 0.41 7.16
CA LEU A 61 -10.37 1.78 6.78
C LEU A 61 -10.21 2.72 7.97
N GLY A 62 -10.70 2.33 9.13
CA GLY A 62 -10.59 3.13 10.35
C GLY A 62 -9.14 3.37 10.76
N GLU A 63 -8.30 2.34 10.71
CA GLU A 63 -6.87 2.47 11.03
C GLU A 63 -6.16 3.38 10.01
N LEU A 64 -6.45 3.19 8.74
CA LEU A 64 -5.86 4.00 7.67
C LEU A 64 -6.25 5.47 7.82
N ARG A 65 -7.53 5.75 8.03
CA ARG A 65 -8.01 7.12 8.19
C ARG A 65 -7.41 7.78 9.44
N GLY A 66 -7.31 7.02 10.52
CA GLY A 66 -6.69 7.52 11.76
C GLY A 66 -5.24 7.93 11.54
N PHE A 67 -4.49 7.12 10.81
CA PHE A 67 -3.12 7.43 10.45
C PHE A 67 -3.03 8.69 9.58
N LEU A 68 -3.86 8.79 8.54
CA LEU A 68 -3.86 9.94 7.62
C LEU A 68 -4.22 11.23 8.36
N ARG A 69 -5.19 11.15 9.27
CA ARG A 69 -5.58 12.31 10.09
C ARG A 69 -4.43 12.75 10.98
N LYS A 70 -3.74 11.81 11.61
CA LYS A 70 -2.59 12.08 12.47
C LYS A 70 -1.44 12.74 11.71
N GLN A 71 -1.25 12.35 10.44
CA GLN A 71 -0.23 12.92 9.58
C GLN A 71 -0.66 14.25 8.94
N GLY A 72 -1.91 14.65 9.10
CA GLY A 72 -2.41 15.90 8.54
C GLY A 72 -2.64 15.87 7.03
N VAL A 73 -2.82 14.69 6.44
CA VAL A 73 -2.96 14.52 4.98
C VAL A 73 -4.32 13.95 4.57
N LEU A 74 -5.23 13.72 5.51
CA LEU A 74 -6.52 13.10 5.21
C LEU A 74 -7.32 13.86 4.14
N ASP A 75 -7.26 15.18 4.13
CA ASP A 75 -7.94 16.03 3.15
C ASP A 75 -7.38 15.91 1.73
N ARG A 76 -6.18 15.36 1.59
CA ARG A 76 -5.54 15.11 0.30
C ARG A 76 -5.74 13.67 -0.19
N ALA A 77 -6.42 12.84 0.60
CA ALA A 77 -6.62 11.43 0.33
C ALA A 77 -8.02 11.15 -0.18
N LYS A 78 -8.11 10.25 -1.14
CA LYS A 78 -9.38 9.64 -1.54
C LYS A 78 -9.20 8.13 -1.42
N ILE A 79 -9.96 7.51 -0.52
CA ILE A 79 -9.88 6.07 -0.28
C ILE A 79 -11.03 5.41 -1.02
N VAL A 80 -10.70 4.44 -1.87
CA VAL A 80 -11.70 3.71 -2.66
C VAL A 80 -11.53 2.20 -2.45
N PRO A 81 -12.63 1.43 -2.43
CA PRO A 81 -12.49 -0.02 -2.30
C PRO A 81 -11.94 -0.63 -3.59
N LEU A 82 -11.09 -1.64 -3.45
CA LEU A 82 -10.59 -2.43 -4.56
C LEU A 82 -11.28 -3.77 -4.57
N ASP A 83 -11.96 -4.09 -5.66
CA ASP A 83 -12.57 -5.40 -5.87
C ASP A 83 -11.68 -6.30 -6.72
N THR A 84 -10.71 -5.73 -7.41
CA THR A 84 -9.69 -6.43 -8.20
C THR A 84 -8.31 -5.86 -7.87
N PRO A 85 -7.22 -6.63 -8.10
CA PRO A 85 -5.87 -6.14 -7.83
C PRO A 85 -5.50 -4.87 -8.59
N TYR A 86 -6.13 -4.62 -9.73
CA TYR A 86 -5.79 -3.47 -10.56
C TYR A 86 -6.66 -2.24 -10.26
N GLY A 87 -7.88 -2.45 -9.72
CA GLY A 87 -8.79 -1.35 -9.45
C GLY A 87 -9.00 -0.45 -10.66
N ILE A 88 -8.94 0.85 -10.45
CA ILE A 88 -9.12 1.83 -11.52
C ILE A 88 -7.84 2.08 -12.33
N THR A 89 -6.73 1.44 -12.00
CA THR A 89 -5.44 1.68 -12.68
C THR A 89 -5.50 1.41 -14.18
N LEU A 90 -6.38 0.53 -14.62
CA LEU A 90 -6.51 0.17 -16.03
C LEU A 90 -7.39 1.13 -16.82
N SER A 91 -8.09 2.04 -16.16
CA SER A 91 -9.05 2.93 -16.83
C SER A 91 -8.86 4.41 -16.53
N THR A 92 -8.22 4.78 -15.42
CA THR A 92 -8.09 6.18 -15.05
C THR A 92 -7.21 6.97 -16.01
N THR A 93 -7.62 8.21 -16.32
CA THR A 93 -6.86 9.14 -17.16
C THR A 93 -6.27 10.29 -16.34
N ILE A 94 -6.60 10.38 -15.04
CA ILE A 94 -6.20 11.53 -14.20
C ILE A 94 -4.97 11.25 -13.35
N ALA A 95 -4.54 10.00 -13.24
CA ALA A 95 -3.40 9.66 -12.40
C ALA A 95 -2.08 9.80 -13.16
N ASP A 96 -1.05 10.27 -12.47
CA ASP A 96 0.28 10.48 -13.03
C ASP A 96 1.26 9.37 -12.66
N ALA A 97 1.09 8.77 -11.48
CA ALA A 97 2.04 7.80 -10.95
C ALA A 97 1.36 6.76 -10.08
N LEU A 98 2.05 5.66 -9.90
CA LEU A 98 1.66 4.56 -9.01
C LEU A 98 2.85 4.25 -8.10
N VAL A 99 2.61 4.26 -6.79
CA VAL A 99 3.64 3.88 -5.82
C VAL A 99 3.49 2.40 -5.51
N VAL A 100 4.59 1.68 -5.63
CA VAL A 100 4.65 0.24 -5.35
C VAL A 100 5.88 -0.06 -4.50
N SER A 101 5.88 -1.21 -3.84
CA SER A 101 7.07 -1.73 -3.19
C SER A 101 7.81 -2.65 -4.17
N LYS A 102 9.02 -3.07 -3.80
CA LYS A 102 9.76 -4.07 -4.59
C LYS A 102 8.98 -5.36 -4.74
N GLU A 103 8.18 -5.72 -3.75
CA GLU A 103 7.33 -6.90 -3.77
C GLU A 103 6.20 -6.79 -4.80
N THR A 104 5.65 -5.59 -4.99
CA THR A 104 4.52 -5.35 -5.89
C THR A 104 4.90 -4.65 -7.20
N GLU A 105 6.18 -4.41 -7.42
CA GLU A 105 6.66 -3.75 -8.63
C GLU A 105 6.18 -4.46 -9.90
N ARG A 106 6.15 -5.78 -9.89
CA ARG A 106 5.69 -6.58 -11.03
C ARG A 106 4.24 -6.25 -11.40
N VAL A 107 3.39 -6.05 -10.41
CA VAL A 107 2.00 -5.67 -10.65
C VAL A 107 1.95 -4.30 -11.34
N GLY A 108 2.79 -3.36 -10.93
CA GLY A 108 2.88 -2.05 -11.57
C GLY A 108 3.31 -2.12 -13.03
N ILE A 109 4.28 -2.99 -13.32
CA ILE A 109 4.75 -3.22 -14.70
C ILE A 109 3.62 -3.79 -15.54
N ASP A 110 2.88 -4.77 -15.02
CA ASP A 110 1.75 -5.38 -15.73
C ASP A 110 0.63 -4.37 -15.97
N ILE A 111 0.36 -3.51 -15.00
CA ILE A 111 -0.61 -2.41 -15.15
C ILE A 111 -0.23 -1.53 -16.34
N ASN A 112 1.01 -1.08 -16.40
CA ASN A 112 1.46 -0.22 -17.49
C ASN A 112 1.43 -0.90 -18.84
N LYS A 113 1.72 -2.18 -18.88
CA LYS A 113 1.63 -2.98 -20.10
C LYS A 113 0.18 -3.01 -20.63
N ASN A 114 -0.77 -3.24 -19.73
CA ASN A 114 -2.19 -3.26 -20.08
C ASN A 114 -2.72 -1.86 -20.43
N ARG A 115 -2.26 -0.82 -19.74
CA ARG A 115 -2.62 0.56 -20.07
C ARG A 115 -2.17 0.92 -21.48
N LYS A 116 -0.92 0.59 -21.81
CA LYS A 116 -0.38 0.86 -23.14
C LYS A 116 -1.18 0.13 -24.22
N ALA A 117 -1.53 -1.13 -23.99
CA ALA A 117 -2.32 -1.92 -24.93
C ALA A 117 -3.72 -1.31 -25.14
N SER A 118 -4.26 -0.61 -24.15
CA SER A 118 -5.55 0.07 -24.23
C SER A 118 -5.45 1.52 -24.69
N GLY A 119 -4.26 1.99 -25.08
CA GLY A 119 -4.06 3.36 -25.54
C GLY A 119 -3.92 4.39 -24.43
N LEU A 120 -3.75 3.96 -23.18
CA LEU A 120 -3.56 4.85 -22.06
C LEU A 120 -2.07 5.11 -21.81
N LYS A 121 -1.76 6.32 -21.33
CA LYS A 121 -0.40 6.67 -20.98
C LYS A 121 0.07 5.84 -19.78
N PRO A 122 1.28 5.29 -19.81
CA PRO A 122 1.82 4.58 -18.64
C PRO A 122 1.91 5.51 -17.42
N LEU A 123 1.69 4.94 -16.23
CA LEU A 123 1.90 5.64 -14.97
C LEU A 123 3.40 5.62 -14.64
N ALA A 124 3.92 6.72 -14.10
CA ALA A 124 5.27 6.70 -13.55
C ALA A 124 5.27 5.75 -12.35
N LEU A 125 6.21 4.81 -12.31
CA LEU A 125 6.32 3.88 -11.19
C LEU A 125 7.32 4.43 -10.17
N VAL A 126 6.84 4.64 -8.95
CA VAL A 126 7.68 5.01 -7.82
C VAL A 126 7.84 3.76 -6.97
N VAL A 127 9.03 3.17 -6.98
CA VAL A 127 9.30 1.90 -6.30
C VAL A 127 10.03 2.17 -5.00
N ILE A 128 9.47 1.71 -3.89
CA ILE A 128 10.14 1.83 -2.59
C ILE A 128 10.75 0.50 -2.18
N ASP A 129 11.84 0.56 -1.42
CA ASP A 129 12.42 -0.64 -0.83
C ASP A 129 11.53 -1.16 0.29
N MET A 130 11.59 -2.46 0.53
CA MET A 130 10.90 -3.05 1.68
C MET A 130 11.51 -2.51 2.97
N VAL A 131 10.66 -2.25 3.96
CA VAL A 131 11.13 -1.74 5.26
C VAL A 131 11.58 -2.92 6.12
N PRO A 132 12.84 -2.91 6.59
CA PRO A 132 13.34 -4.02 7.39
C PRO A 132 12.88 -3.95 8.83
N ALA A 133 12.68 -5.13 9.43
CA ALA A 133 12.51 -5.29 10.87
C ALA A 133 13.90 -5.25 11.54
N GLU A 134 13.94 -5.41 12.87
CA GLU A 134 15.19 -5.42 13.63
C GLU A 134 16.19 -6.47 13.14
N ASP A 135 15.69 -7.58 12.60
CA ASP A 135 16.54 -8.67 12.07
C ASP A 135 16.95 -8.47 10.61
N CYS A 136 16.71 -7.30 10.05
CA CYS A 136 17.01 -6.95 8.65
C CYS A 136 16.15 -7.69 7.62
N VAL A 137 15.18 -8.46 8.05
CA VAL A 137 14.21 -9.13 7.17
C VAL A 137 12.99 -8.21 7.04
N PRO A 138 12.38 -8.11 5.84
CA PRO A 138 11.26 -7.19 5.65
C PRO A 138 10.11 -7.41 6.63
N ILE A 139 9.50 -6.31 7.05
CA ILE A 139 8.27 -6.34 7.83
C ILE A 139 7.14 -6.84 6.92
N SER A 140 6.32 -7.75 7.42
CA SER A 140 5.16 -8.24 6.70
C SER A 140 4.01 -8.52 7.66
N SER A 141 2.79 -8.44 7.14
CA SER A 141 1.60 -8.78 7.92
C SER A 141 1.63 -10.23 8.41
N THR A 142 2.18 -11.13 7.60
CA THR A 142 2.33 -12.55 7.95
C THR A 142 3.22 -12.71 9.20
N ARG A 143 4.36 -12.04 9.23
CA ARG A 143 5.27 -12.12 10.39
C ARG A 143 4.62 -11.55 11.65
N ILE A 144 3.84 -10.47 11.49
CA ILE A 144 3.12 -9.87 12.62
C ILE A 144 2.07 -10.84 13.17
N ARG A 145 1.29 -11.47 12.29
CA ARG A 145 0.28 -12.46 12.68
C ARG A 145 0.89 -13.67 13.37
N HIS A 146 2.09 -14.07 12.97
CA HIS A 146 2.82 -15.17 13.60
C HIS A 146 3.49 -14.80 14.91
N GLY A 147 3.40 -13.53 15.33
CA GLY A 147 4.01 -13.08 16.57
C GLY A 147 5.52 -12.96 16.53
N GLU A 148 6.13 -12.94 15.33
CA GLU A 148 7.59 -12.79 15.20
C GLU A 148 8.05 -11.37 15.45
N ILE A 149 7.27 -10.41 14.99
CA ILE A 149 7.54 -8.97 15.08
C ILE A 149 6.27 -8.22 15.42
N ASP A 150 6.41 -6.99 15.89
CA ASP A 150 5.29 -6.07 16.03
C ASP A 150 5.15 -5.21 14.76
N ARG A 151 4.20 -4.28 14.78
CA ARG A 151 3.92 -3.40 13.62
C ARG A 151 5.04 -2.39 13.33
N GLU A 152 5.96 -2.20 14.26
CA GLU A 152 7.13 -1.36 14.10
C GLU A 152 8.37 -2.15 13.68
N GLY A 153 8.24 -3.47 13.56
CA GLY A 153 9.34 -4.34 13.19
C GLY A 153 10.24 -4.75 14.35
N HIS A 154 9.79 -4.55 15.59
CA HIS A 154 10.54 -5.03 16.74
C HIS A 154 10.32 -6.52 16.92
N LEU A 155 11.39 -7.27 17.14
CA LEU A 155 11.30 -8.71 17.39
C LEU A 155 10.59 -9.00 18.71
N ALA A 156 9.85 -10.10 18.74
CA ALA A 156 9.26 -10.58 19.98
C ALA A 156 10.36 -10.89 20.99
N LEU A 157 10.09 -10.65 22.29
CA LEU A 157 11.10 -10.78 23.34
C LEU A 157 11.80 -12.14 23.36
N HIS A 158 11.05 -13.22 23.12
CA HIS A 158 11.63 -14.56 23.09
C HIS A 158 12.59 -14.77 21.91
N LYS A 159 12.47 -13.97 20.85
CA LYS A 159 13.35 -14.04 19.68
C LYS A 159 14.58 -13.15 19.79
N ARG A 160 14.53 -12.14 20.66
CA ARG A 160 15.68 -11.25 20.90
C ARG A 160 16.81 -11.92 21.63
N HIS A 161 16.51 -13.02 22.35
CA HIS A 161 17.48 -13.74 23.17
C HIS A 161 18.04 -14.98 22.49
N THR A 162 17.72 -15.20 21.25
CA THR A 162 18.33 -16.22 20.42
C THR A 162 19.35 -15.61 19.49
#